data_3c572cbfffb1fd61f0228076adda9709
#
_entry.id   3c572cbfffb1fd61f0228076adda9709
#
_cell.length_a   1.000
_cell.length_b   1.000
_cell.length_c   1.000
_cell.angle_alpha   90.00
_cell.angle_beta   90.00
_cell.angle_gamma   90.00
#
_symmetry.space_group_name_H-M   'P 1'
#
loop_
_entity.id
_entity.type
_entity.pdbx_description
1 polymer ?
#
loop_
_entity_poly.entity_id
_entity_poly.type
_entity_poly.pdbx_seq_one_letter_code
_entity_poly.pdbx_strand_id
1 'polypeptide(L)'
;MKVIGVACSCLARSNSLKAVEAFLKGAAEAGHDTELIRLDRDLRGCIGCQACKKEGAGLCVQKDVLARYFELLPEAGAVVLGAANYMGYAQGEAWTFMNRHYCLSGGDRKLKIEPGKTFYAFFAQGSPDNPAYREHYDEMCRPFEGMGFARQDVLIVSRDTAEEKIREAYELGKAL
;
A
#
# COMPACT_ATOMS: atom_id res chain seq x y z
N MET A 1 -17.41 -2.22 -2.62
CA MET A 1 -16.23 -2.08 -3.51
C MET A 1 -15.15 -3.07 -3.13
N LYS A 2 -14.12 -3.28 -3.95
CA LYS A 2 -12.94 -4.07 -3.57
C LYS A 2 -11.97 -3.20 -2.76
N VAL A 3 -11.43 -3.74 -1.66
CA VAL A 3 -10.43 -3.11 -0.79
C VAL A 3 -9.22 -4.01 -0.69
N ILE A 4 -8.05 -3.52 -1.06
CA ILE A 4 -6.82 -4.30 -1.08
C ILE A 4 -5.91 -3.87 0.06
N GLY A 5 -5.59 -4.78 0.97
CA GLY A 5 -4.53 -4.62 1.96
C GLY A 5 -3.21 -5.15 1.43
N VAL A 6 -2.15 -4.37 1.57
CA VAL A 6 -0.79 -4.75 1.20
C VAL A 6 0.10 -4.68 2.44
N ALA A 7 0.59 -5.83 2.89
CA ALA A 7 1.46 -5.92 4.05
C ALA A 7 2.90 -6.22 3.64
N CYS A 8 3.79 -5.26 3.89
CA CYS A 8 5.21 -5.37 3.53
C CYS A 8 6.02 -6.16 4.57
N SER A 9 5.54 -6.25 5.82
CA SER A 9 6.32 -6.88 6.88
C SER A 9 6.48 -8.38 6.70
N CYS A 10 7.72 -8.85 6.75
CA CYS A 10 8.06 -10.28 6.81
C CYS A 10 7.78 -10.92 8.18
N LEU A 11 7.51 -10.13 9.23
CA LEU A 11 7.16 -10.62 10.56
C LEU A 11 5.66 -10.90 10.64
N ALA A 12 5.28 -12.14 10.96
CA ALA A 12 3.90 -12.58 11.07
C ALA A 12 3.07 -11.84 12.15
N ARG A 13 3.75 -11.17 13.10
CA ARG A 13 3.10 -10.45 14.22
C ARG A 13 3.44 -8.96 14.26
N SER A 14 3.79 -8.37 13.12
CA SER A 14 4.12 -6.95 13.09
C SER A 14 2.89 -6.06 13.33
N ASN A 15 3.09 -4.91 13.95
CA ASN A 15 2.01 -3.95 14.18
C ASN A 15 1.47 -3.35 12.87
N SER A 16 2.32 -3.21 11.83
CA SER A 16 1.86 -2.78 10.51
C SER A 16 0.91 -3.80 9.86
N LEU A 17 1.19 -5.11 9.98
CA LEU A 17 0.29 -6.15 9.50
C LEU A 17 -1.04 -6.12 10.28
N LYS A 18 -0.98 -6.06 11.61
CA LYS A 18 -2.18 -5.98 12.45
C LYS A 18 -3.06 -4.79 12.11
N ALA A 19 -2.47 -3.63 11.82
CA ALA A 19 -3.21 -2.44 11.42
C ALA A 19 -3.91 -2.63 10.05
N VAL A 20 -3.23 -3.23 9.06
CA VAL A 20 -3.85 -3.58 7.78
C VAL A 20 -4.98 -4.60 7.96
N GLU A 21 -4.77 -5.65 8.75
CA GLU A 21 -5.81 -6.66 9.03
C GLU A 21 -7.02 -6.05 9.74
N ALA A 22 -6.80 -5.13 10.69
CA ALA A 22 -7.86 -4.40 11.38
C ALA A 22 -8.66 -3.52 10.42
N PHE A 23 -7.99 -2.78 9.54
CA PHE A 23 -8.63 -1.98 8.50
C PHE A 23 -9.49 -2.86 7.57
N LEU A 24 -8.93 -3.96 7.06
CA LEU A 24 -9.67 -4.87 6.20
C LEU A 24 -10.87 -5.50 6.91
N LYS A 25 -10.74 -5.82 8.21
CA LYS A 25 -11.86 -6.29 9.02
C LYS A 25 -12.97 -5.25 9.11
N GLY A 26 -12.64 -3.98 9.40
CA GLY A 26 -13.61 -2.88 9.42
C GLY A 26 -14.31 -2.72 8.06
N ALA A 27 -13.56 -2.73 6.97
CA ALA A 27 -14.08 -2.66 5.61
C ALA A 27 -15.01 -3.83 5.26
N ALA A 28 -14.67 -5.06 5.67
CA ALA A 28 -15.51 -6.23 5.45
C ALA A 28 -16.85 -6.13 6.24
N GLU A 29 -16.80 -5.63 7.47
CA GLU A 29 -18.01 -5.38 8.27
C GLU A 29 -18.90 -4.27 7.69
N ALA A 30 -18.31 -3.31 6.95
CA ALA A 30 -19.03 -2.31 6.18
C ALA A 30 -19.57 -2.83 4.82
N GLY A 31 -19.39 -4.12 4.52
CA GLY A 31 -19.92 -4.77 3.32
C GLY A 31 -19.00 -4.69 2.10
N HIS A 32 -17.72 -4.40 2.29
CA HIS A 32 -16.73 -4.37 1.22
C HIS A 32 -16.07 -5.74 1.02
N ASP A 33 -15.68 -6.05 -0.22
CA ASP A 33 -14.91 -7.24 -0.58
C ASP A 33 -13.42 -6.95 -0.33
N THR A 34 -12.78 -7.71 0.56
CA THR A 34 -11.43 -7.43 1.03
C THR A 34 -10.45 -8.52 0.64
N GLU A 35 -9.22 -8.15 0.29
CA GLU A 35 -8.14 -9.10 0.03
C GLU A 35 -6.83 -8.59 0.62
N LEU A 36 -6.10 -9.48 1.32
CA LEU A 36 -4.79 -9.20 1.89
C LEU A 36 -3.69 -9.80 1.01
N ILE A 37 -2.76 -8.96 0.56
CA ILE A 37 -1.56 -9.37 -0.18
C ILE A 37 -0.34 -9.14 0.70
N ARG A 38 0.46 -10.18 0.94
CA ARG A 38 1.68 -10.11 1.73
C ARG A 38 2.90 -10.10 0.82
N LEU A 39 3.71 -9.05 0.95
CA LEU A 39 4.95 -8.89 0.19
C LEU A 39 6.12 -9.51 0.97
N ASP A 40 6.12 -10.84 1.10
CA ASP A 40 7.13 -11.52 1.92
C ASP A 40 8.35 -11.99 1.14
N ARG A 41 8.24 -13.02 0.32
CA ARG A 41 9.43 -13.69 -0.23
C ARG A 41 9.60 -13.64 -1.74
N ASP A 42 8.54 -13.51 -2.51
CA ASP A 42 8.59 -13.48 -3.98
C ASP A 42 8.24 -12.08 -4.49
N LEU A 43 8.86 -11.07 -3.93
CA LEU A 43 8.73 -9.70 -4.37
C LEU A 43 9.95 -9.30 -5.20
N ARG A 44 9.71 -8.84 -6.44
CA ARG A 44 10.77 -8.37 -7.34
C ARG A 44 10.63 -6.89 -7.63
N GLY A 45 11.75 -6.19 -7.68
CA GLY A 45 11.81 -4.80 -8.11
C GLY A 45 11.44 -4.62 -9.58
N CYS A 46 11.18 -3.38 -9.97
CA CYS A 46 11.02 -3.06 -11.39
C CYS A 46 12.34 -3.31 -12.15
N ILE A 47 12.30 -4.16 -13.16
CA ILE A 47 13.48 -4.53 -13.98
C ILE A 47 13.70 -3.61 -15.19
N GLY A 48 12.92 -2.54 -15.33
CA GLY A 48 13.05 -1.58 -16.42
C GLY A 48 12.76 -2.12 -17.83
N CYS A 49 12.08 -3.24 -17.96
CA CYS A 49 11.87 -3.92 -19.25
C CYS A 49 10.96 -3.17 -20.24
N GLN A 50 10.32 -2.08 -19.82
CA GLN A 50 9.40 -1.26 -20.61
C GLN A 50 8.21 -1.99 -21.24
N ALA A 51 7.98 -3.26 -20.91
CA ALA A 51 6.86 -4.03 -21.47
C ALA A 51 5.52 -3.35 -21.21
N CYS A 52 5.34 -2.75 -20.02
CA CYS A 52 4.14 -2.00 -19.65
C CYS A 52 3.96 -0.68 -20.42
N LYS A 53 4.96 -0.22 -21.20
CA LYS A 53 4.86 1.03 -21.98
C LYS A 53 4.47 0.82 -23.45
N LYS A 54 4.39 -0.43 -23.90
CA LYS A 54 3.96 -0.75 -25.25
C LYS A 54 2.48 -0.44 -25.42
N GLU A 55 2.08 -0.11 -26.63
CA GLU A 55 0.69 0.08 -26.99
C GLU A 55 -0.14 -1.20 -26.70
N GLY A 56 -1.32 -1.05 -26.12
CA GLY A 56 -2.18 -2.16 -25.72
C GLY A 56 -1.67 -3.01 -24.55
N ALA A 57 -0.51 -2.67 -23.95
CA ALA A 57 0.00 -3.42 -22.83
C ALA A 57 -0.86 -3.25 -21.56
N GLY A 58 -1.06 -4.34 -20.83
CA GLY A 58 -1.61 -4.32 -19.48
C GLY A 58 -0.67 -3.65 -18.47
N LEU A 59 -0.86 -3.95 -17.19
CA LEU A 59 0.01 -3.44 -16.12
C LEU A 59 1.37 -4.15 -16.12
N CYS A 60 1.88 -4.63 -15.00
CA CYS A 60 3.20 -5.25 -14.96
C CYS A 60 3.18 -6.70 -15.46
N VAL A 61 4.18 -7.10 -16.25
CA VAL A 61 4.29 -8.46 -16.80
C VAL A 61 4.99 -9.45 -15.85
N GLN A 62 5.62 -8.96 -14.77
CA GLN A 62 6.30 -9.85 -13.82
C GLN A 62 5.30 -10.72 -13.05
N LYS A 63 5.63 -12.02 -12.95
CA LYS A 63 4.81 -13.03 -12.26
C LYS A 63 5.38 -13.27 -10.85
N ASP A 64 5.12 -12.35 -9.96
CA ASP A 64 5.46 -12.41 -8.54
C ASP A 64 4.21 -12.09 -7.69
N VAL A 65 4.38 -11.92 -6.39
CA VAL A 65 3.27 -11.63 -5.47
C VAL A 65 2.45 -10.39 -5.88
N LEU A 66 3.05 -9.41 -6.54
CA LEU A 66 2.35 -8.22 -7.04
C LEU A 66 1.51 -8.47 -8.31
N ALA A 67 1.65 -9.62 -8.97
CA ALA A 67 0.79 -9.95 -10.11
C ALA A 67 -0.69 -9.96 -9.70
N ARG A 68 -1.00 -10.55 -8.53
CA ARG A 68 -2.36 -10.56 -7.98
C ARG A 68 -2.85 -9.16 -7.61
N TYR A 69 -1.99 -8.34 -7.02
CA TYR A 69 -2.33 -6.94 -6.72
C TYR A 69 -2.72 -6.17 -8.00
N PHE A 70 -1.92 -6.26 -9.05
CA PHE A 70 -2.20 -5.56 -10.31
C PHE A 70 -3.41 -6.10 -11.07
N GLU A 71 -3.75 -7.36 -10.89
CA GLU A 71 -4.99 -7.96 -11.41
C GLU A 71 -6.23 -7.34 -10.74
N LEU A 72 -6.19 -7.13 -9.43
CA LEU A 72 -7.31 -6.60 -8.64
C LEU A 72 -7.43 -5.07 -8.70
N LEU A 73 -6.31 -4.39 -8.90
CA LEU A 73 -6.23 -2.93 -8.76
C LEU A 73 -7.23 -2.16 -9.64
N PRO A 74 -7.53 -2.54 -10.89
CA PRO A 74 -8.53 -1.82 -11.71
C PRO A 74 -9.90 -1.71 -11.01
N GLU A 75 -10.33 -2.76 -10.30
CA GLU A 75 -11.64 -2.84 -9.62
C GLU A 75 -11.60 -2.31 -8.18
N ALA A 76 -10.41 -2.04 -7.64
CA ALA A 76 -10.26 -1.57 -6.27
C ALA A 76 -10.78 -0.13 -6.11
N GLY A 77 -11.53 0.11 -5.03
CA GLY A 77 -11.89 1.45 -4.58
C GLY A 77 -10.90 2.01 -3.55
N ALA A 78 -10.26 1.12 -2.76
CA ALA A 78 -9.27 1.52 -1.77
C ALA A 78 -8.10 0.54 -1.71
N VAL A 79 -6.93 1.08 -1.38
CA VAL A 79 -5.68 0.34 -1.11
C VAL A 79 -5.13 0.80 0.23
N VAL A 80 -4.76 -0.11 1.12
CA VAL A 80 -4.06 0.18 2.37
C VAL A 80 -2.71 -0.53 2.39
N LEU A 81 -1.64 0.25 2.57
CA LEU A 81 -0.27 -0.23 2.69
C LEU A 81 0.15 -0.27 4.16
N GLY A 82 0.67 -1.39 4.62
CA GLY A 82 1.30 -1.52 5.94
C GLY A 82 2.78 -1.83 5.82
N ALA A 83 3.65 -1.01 6.39
CA ALA A 83 5.08 -1.20 6.36
C ALA A 83 5.73 -0.93 7.73
N ALA A 84 6.91 -1.51 7.96
CA ALA A 84 7.70 -1.24 9.15
C ALA A 84 8.73 -0.13 8.87
N ASN A 85 9.12 0.56 9.94
CA ASN A 85 10.26 1.48 9.93
C ASN A 85 11.55 0.69 10.18
N TYR A 86 12.52 0.89 9.32
CA TYR A 86 13.90 0.48 9.54
C TYR A 86 14.82 1.69 9.30
N MET A 87 15.61 2.05 10.32
CA MET A 87 16.59 3.12 10.24
C MET A 87 16.01 4.50 9.85
N GLY A 88 14.76 4.77 10.24
CA GLY A 88 14.09 6.04 9.94
C GLY A 88 13.29 6.06 8.63
N TYR A 89 13.34 5.00 7.84
CA TYR A 89 12.65 4.88 6.55
C TYR A 89 11.69 3.70 6.51
N ALA A 90 10.76 3.74 5.57
CA ALA A 90 9.95 2.57 5.25
C ALA A 90 10.83 1.43 4.73
N GLN A 91 10.50 0.21 5.09
CA GLN A 91 11.24 -0.98 4.64
C GLN A 91 11.28 -1.13 3.11
N GLY A 92 12.27 -1.86 2.61
CA GLY A 92 12.57 -1.98 1.17
C GLY A 92 11.40 -2.49 0.32
N GLU A 93 10.58 -3.38 0.87
CA GLU A 93 9.39 -3.92 0.20
C GLU A 93 8.36 -2.82 -0.10
N ALA A 94 8.21 -1.83 0.77
CA ALA A 94 7.32 -0.69 0.55
C ALA A 94 7.81 0.18 -0.62
N TRP A 95 9.12 0.44 -0.70
CA TRP A 95 9.73 1.13 -1.83
C TRP A 95 9.63 0.34 -3.13
N THR A 96 9.80 -0.99 -3.07
CA THR A 96 9.61 -1.88 -4.21
C THR A 96 8.16 -1.86 -4.68
N PHE A 97 7.20 -1.90 -3.77
CA PHE A 97 5.78 -1.75 -4.07
C PHE A 97 5.51 -0.43 -4.79
N MET A 98 5.97 0.69 -4.26
CA MET A 98 5.81 2.01 -4.88
C MET A 98 6.46 2.04 -6.28
N ASN A 99 7.70 1.58 -6.44
CA ASN A 99 8.41 1.59 -7.72
C ASN A 99 7.71 0.73 -8.79
N ARG A 100 7.08 -0.37 -8.39
CA ARG A 100 6.33 -1.25 -9.30
C ARG A 100 5.10 -0.57 -9.90
N HIS A 101 4.57 0.48 -9.28
CA HIS A 101 3.47 1.29 -9.82
C HIS A 101 3.87 2.10 -11.07
N TYR A 102 5.14 2.13 -11.44
CA TYR A 102 5.57 2.68 -12.74
C TYR A 102 4.78 2.13 -13.93
N CYS A 103 4.21 0.94 -13.81
CA CYS A 103 3.37 0.32 -14.84
C CYS A 103 1.98 0.95 -14.98
N LEU A 104 1.54 1.80 -14.05
CA LEU A 104 0.21 2.42 -14.09
C LEU A 104 0.06 3.48 -15.18
N SER A 105 1.15 3.96 -15.78
CA SER A 105 1.09 4.82 -16.95
C SER A 105 1.57 4.12 -18.21
N GLY A 106 0.98 4.47 -19.35
CA GLY A 106 1.43 4.02 -20.68
C GLY A 106 2.69 4.73 -21.15
N GLY A 107 3.14 4.43 -22.36
CA GLY A 107 4.20 5.16 -23.04
C GLY A 107 3.79 6.61 -23.39
N ASP A 108 2.49 6.83 -23.57
CA ASP A 108 1.85 8.14 -23.78
C ASP A 108 1.65 8.94 -22.47
N ARG A 109 2.10 8.41 -21.34
CA ARG A 109 1.97 8.95 -19.98
C ARG A 109 0.54 9.00 -19.41
N LYS A 110 -0.46 8.45 -20.11
CA LYS A 110 -1.81 8.33 -19.59
C LYS A 110 -1.90 7.22 -18.54
N LEU A 111 -2.74 7.44 -17.54
CA LEU A 111 -3.05 6.41 -16.56
C LEU A 111 -3.83 5.26 -17.21
N LYS A 112 -3.56 4.04 -16.76
CA LYS A 112 -4.21 2.81 -17.19
C LYS A 112 -5.28 2.31 -16.22
N ILE A 113 -5.47 3.03 -15.14
CA ILE A 113 -6.50 2.77 -14.14
C ILE A 113 -7.34 4.03 -13.94
N GLU A 114 -8.58 3.86 -13.55
CA GLU A 114 -9.43 4.97 -13.16
C GLU A 114 -8.87 5.65 -11.92
N PRO A 115 -8.72 7.00 -11.93
CA PRO A 115 -8.25 7.75 -10.78
C PRO A 115 -9.29 7.79 -9.65
N GLY A 116 -8.88 8.28 -8.48
CA GLY A 116 -9.77 8.48 -7.33
C GLY A 116 -9.81 7.33 -6.34
N LYS A 117 -9.02 6.26 -6.55
CA LYS A 117 -8.87 5.18 -5.57
C LYS A 117 -8.26 5.73 -4.28
N THR A 118 -8.88 5.45 -3.13
CA THR A 118 -8.36 5.90 -1.85
C THR A 118 -7.10 5.12 -1.47
N PHE A 119 -6.06 5.82 -0.99
CA PHE A 119 -4.80 5.21 -0.57
C PHE A 119 -4.50 5.55 0.89
N TYR A 120 -4.40 4.52 1.73
CA TYR A 120 -3.99 4.60 3.12
C TYR A 120 -2.58 4.01 3.30
N ALA A 121 -1.79 4.58 4.21
CA ALA A 121 -0.47 4.08 4.55
C ALA A 121 -0.27 4.04 6.07
N PHE A 122 0.05 2.86 6.59
CA PHE A 122 0.27 2.60 8.01
C PHE A 122 1.72 2.20 8.24
N PHE A 123 2.45 2.97 9.04
CA PHE A 123 3.85 2.69 9.33
C PHE A 123 4.05 2.34 10.79
N ALA A 124 4.58 1.13 11.05
CA ALA A 124 4.90 0.69 12.40
C ALA A 124 6.36 1.01 12.74
N GLN A 125 6.58 1.60 13.91
CA GLN A 125 7.91 1.95 14.42
C GLN A 125 8.06 1.64 15.91
N GLY A 126 9.30 1.43 16.34
CA GLY A 126 9.61 1.13 17.74
C GLY A 126 9.66 2.36 18.65
N SER A 127 9.95 3.52 18.08
CA SER A 127 9.99 4.82 18.77
C SER A 127 8.61 5.49 18.77
N PRO A 128 8.37 6.49 19.64
CA PRO A 128 7.23 7.39 19.50
C PRO A 128 7.18 8.07 18.12
N ASP A 129 6.07 8.71 17.79
CA ASP A 129 5.94 9.47 16.55
C ASP A 129 7.05 10.52 16.46
N ASN A 130 7.76 10.54 15.33
CA ASN A 130 8.89 11.41 15.08
C ASN A 130 8.65 12.19 13.79
N PRO A 131 8.62 13.52 13.82
CA PRO A 131 8.39 14.34 12.63
C PRO A 131 9.33 14.04 11.46
N ALA A 132 10.61 13.74 11.74
CA ALA A 132 11.58 13.38 10.69
C ALA A 132 11.22 12.07 9.99
N TYR A 133 10.68 11.08 10.70
CA TYR A 133 10.24 9.83 10.09
C TYR A 133 8.94 10.02 9.31
N ARG A 134 8.03 10.82 9.84
CA ARG A 134 6.78 11.17 9.15
C ARG A 134 7.06 11.81 7.80
N GLU A 135 8.01 12.72 7.72
CA GLU A 135 8.42 13.36 6.46
C GLU A 135 8.88 12.31 5.44
N HIS A 136 9.69 11.33 5.84
CA HIS A 136 10.13 10.25 4.95
C HIS A 136 8.97 9.36 4.46
N TYR A 137 7.98 9.11 5.32
CA TYR A 137 6.78 8.33 4.93
C TYR A 137 5.90 9.12 3.95
N ASP A 138 5.71 10.40 4.20
CA ASP A 138 4.97 11.28 3.30
C ASP A 138 5.65 11.39 1.95
N GLU A 139 6.98 11.52 1.92
CA GLU A 139 7.77 11.54 0.69
C GLU A 139 7.59 10.25 -0.10
N MET A 140 7.64 9.08 0.55
CA MET A 140 7.41 7.79 -0.10
C MET A 140 6.00 7.67 -0.66
N CYS A 141 4.99 8.21 0.03
CA CYS A 141 3.59 8.10 -0.38
C CYS A 141 3.17 9.14 -1.43
N ARG A 142 3.86 10.28 -1.52
CA ARG A 142 3.53 11.38 -2.46
C ARG A 142 3.36 10.93 -3.91
N PRO A 143 4.20 10.04 -4.48
CA PRO A 143 4.04 9.59 -5.86
C PRO A 143 2.69 8.95 -6.18
N PHE A 144 2.00 8.38 -5.20
CA PHE A 144 0.67 7.78 -5.42
C PHE A 144 -0.37 8.78 -5.88
N GLU A 145 -0.27 10.05 -5.47
CA GLU A 145 -1.15 11.12 -5.94
C GLU A 145 -1.03 11.31 -7.46
N GLY A 146 0.21 11.36 -7.98
CA GLY A 146 0.48 11.44 -9.41
C GLY A 146 0.06 10.19 -10.20
N MET A 147 -0.17 9.09 -9.50
CA MET A 147 -0.66 7.83 -10.06
C MET A 147 -2.19 7.70 -9.99
N GLY A 148 -2.90 8.77 -9.59
CA GLY A 148 -4.37 8.83 -9.56
C GLY A 148 -5.01 8.35 -8.26
N PHE A 149 -4.24 8.19 -7.17
CA PHE A 149 -4.79 7.84 -5.86
C PHE A 149 -5.15 9.08 -5.04
N ALA A 150 -6.27 9.02 -4.33
CA ALA A 150 -6.65 9.99 -3.30
C ALA A 150 -5.97 9.59 -1.97
N ARG A 151 -4.76 10.11 -1.74
CA ARG A 151 -3.98 9.79 -0.56
C ARG A 151 -4.61 10.34 0.71
N GLN A 152 -4.64 9.52 1.76
CA GLN A 152 -5.01 9.90 3.12
C GLN A 152 -3.76 10.17 3.97
N ASP A 153 -3.96 10.76 5.14
CA ASP A 153 -2.88 10.98 6.08
C ASP A 153 -2.25 9.67 6.54
N VAL A 154 -0.94 9.71 6.79
CA VAL A 154 -0.18 8.56 7.25
C VAL A 154 -0.54 8.22 8.69
N LEU A 155 -0.91 6.98 8.97
CA LEU A 155 -1.12 6.47 10.32
C LEU A 155 0.19 5.88 10.87
N ILE A 156 0.69 6.45 11.97
CA ILE A 156 1.88 5.97 12.66
C ILE A 156 1.46 5.04 13.81
N VAL A 157 1.94 3.81 13.76
CA VAL A 157 1.71 2.78 14.78
C VAL A 157 3.00 2.61 15.59
N SER A 158 3.20 3.43 16.60
CA SER A 158 4.34 3.30 17.51
C SER A 158 4.12 2.17 18.51
N ARG A 159 5.20 1.75 19.21
CA ARG A 159 5.09 0.71 20.25
C ARG A 159 4.06 1.07 21.30
N ASP A 160 4.07 2.31 21.76
CA ASP A 160 3.28 2.79 22.89
C ASP A 160 1.81 3.06 22.52
N THR A 161 1.53 3.29 21.24
CA THR A 161 0.16 3.59 20.73
C THR A 161 -0.43 2.46 19.90
N ALA A 162 0.21 1.29 19.85
CA ALA A 162 -0.13 0.23 18.92
C ALA A 162 -1.60 -0.19 19.01
N GLU A 163 -2.13 -0.43 20.22
CA GLU A 163 -3.52 -0.87 20.41
C GLU A 163 -4.52 0.20 19.96
N GLU A 164 -4.27 1.47 20.33
CA GLU A 164 -5.10 2.61 19.91
C GLU A 164 -5.11 2.78 18.40
N LYS A 165 -3.91 2.77 17.78
CA LYS A 165 -3.78 2.99 16.33
C LYS A 165 -4.28 1.82 15.50
N ILE A 166 -4.21 0.58 15.99
CA ILE A 166 -4.84 -0.57 15.35
C ILE A 166 -6.37 -0.45 15.39
N ARG A 167 -6.94 0.04 16.49
CA ARG A 167 -8.37 0.34 16.58
C ARG A 167 -8.77 1.48 15.64
N GLU A 168 -7.98 2.55 15.57
CA GLU A 168 -8.18 3.64 14.60
C GLU A 168 -8.19 3.11 13.16
N ALA A 169 -7.24 2.23 12.81
CA ALA A 169 -7.21 1.58 11.51
C ALA A 169 -8.50 0.79 11.21
N TYR A 170 -9.04 0.07 12.21
CA TYR A 170 -10.33 -0.61 12.05
C TYR A 170 -11.48 0.38 11.77
N GLU A 171 -11.56 1.49 12.52
CA GLU A 171 -12.61 2.49 12.32
C GLU A 171 -12.47 3.18 10.95
N LEU A 172 -11.25 3.44 10.48
CA LEU A 172 -11.01 3.96 9.13
C LEU A 172 -11.52 2.99 8.05
N GLY A 173 -11.29 1.70 8.23
CA GLY A 173 -11.82 0.68 7.31
C GLY A 173 -13.35 0.60 7.32
N LYS A 174 -13.96 0.75 8.49
CA LYS A 174 -15.42 0.71 8.67
C LYS A 174 -16.12 1.95 8.11
N ALA A 175 -15.39 3.05 7.96
CA ALA A 175 -15.91 4.33 7.44
C ALA A 175 -15.83 4.45 5.90
N LEU A 176 -15.28 3.43 5.20
CA LEU A 176 -15.26 3.40 3.74
C LEU A 176 -16.67 3.28 3.16
#